data_fe13f36dd562791cc7ac3cae811499c1
#
_entry.id   fe13f36dd562791cc7ac3cae811499c1
#
_cell.length_a   1.000
_cell.length_b   1.000
_cell.length_c   1.000
_cell.angle_alpha   90.00
_cell.angle_beta   90.00
_cell.angle_gamma   90.00
#
_symmetry.space_group_name_H-M   'P 1'
#
loop_
_entity.id
_entity.type
_entity.pdbx_description
1 polymer ?
#
loop_
_entity_poly.entity_id
_entity_poly.type
_entity_poly.pdbx_seq_one_letter_code
_entity_poly.pdbx_strand_id
1 'polypeptide(L)'
;MEKSVKELAGVAKNFIDERDWRQFQTSKDLAEDISVEANELLELFLWKDGKELDKKAREDKEFLQKIKNETADVFFGCLAISDHLNFDLDQAFLSKMEQLEKRYNVQEVKGKSIKIDEEEWLRKNKDNSYEHE
;
A
#
# COMPACT_ATOMS: atom_id res chain seq x y z
N MET A 1 -4.04 -21.85 1.07
CA MET A 1 -2.60 -22.00 0.87
C MET A 1 -1.96 -20.62 0.92
N GLU A 2 -0.97 -20.46 1.75
CA GLU A 2 -0.24 -19.20 1.86
C GLU A 2 0.66 -18.99 0.65
N LYS A 3 0.71 -17.75 0.18
CA LYS A 3 1.59 -17.32 -0.92
C LYS A 3 2.47 -16.18 -0.45
N SER A 4 3.72 -16.17 -0.87
CA SER A 4 4.60 -15.02 -0.69
C SER A 4 4.10 -13.82 -1.51
N VAL A 5 4.56 -12.61 -1.17
CA VAL A 5 4.26 -11.42 -1.97
C VAL A 5 4.72 -11.59 -3.42
N LYS A 6 5.87 -12.21 -3.63
CA LYS A 6 6.39 -12.51 -4.97
C LYS A 6 5.45 -13.43 -5.76
N GLU A 7 4.93 -14.47 -5.12
CA GLU A 7 3.94 -15.35 -5.74
C GLU A 7 2.63 -14.63 -6.06
N LEU A 8 2.17 -13.75 -5.18
CA LEU A 8 0.99 -12.90 -5.43
C LEU A 8 1.22 -11.93 -6.59
N ALA A 9 2.42 -11.35 -6.69
CA ALA A 9 2.79 -10.52 -7.85
C ALA A 9 2.72 -11.33 -9.15
N GLY A 10 3.12 -12.61 -9.13
CA GLY A 10 2.96 -13.53 -10.25
C GLY A 10 1.51 -13.78 -10.63
N VAL A 11 0.61 -13.88 -9.65
CA VAL A 11 -0.85 -14.01 -9.90
C VAL A 11 -1.38 -12.75 -10.60
N ALA A 12 -1.00 -11.56 -10.13
CA ALA A 12 -1.40 -10.30 -10.75
C ALA A 12 -0.85 -10.19 -12.19
N LYS A 13 0.43 -10.53 -12.37
CA LYS A 13 1.09 -10.57 -13.68
C LYS A 13 0.33 -11.45 -14.68
N ASN A 14 0.03 -12.68 -14.30
CA ASN A 14 -0.67 -13.62 -15.17
C ASN A 14 -2.07 -13.12 -15.52
N PHE A 15 -2.79 -12.54 -14.58
CA PHE A 15 -4.10 -11.94 -14.82
C PHE A 15 -4.04 -10.85 -15.89
N ILE A 16 -3.07 -9.96 -15.80
CA ILE A 16 -2.85 -8.85 -16.72
C ILE A 16 -2.45 -9.37 -18.11
N ASP A 17 -1.47 -10.30 -18.15
CA ASP A 17 -0.91 -10.83 -19.40
C ASP A 17 -1.92 -11.68 -20.17
N GLU A 18 -2.72 -12.51 -19.51
CA GLU A 18 -3.78 -13.30 -20.14
C GLU A 18 -4.83 -12.46 -20.84
N ARG A 19 -5.04 -11.23 -20.42
CA ARG A 19 -6.01 -10.27 -20.98
C ARG A 19 -5.38 -9.27 -21.94
N ASP A 20 -4.08 -9.40 -22.16
CA ASP A 20 -3.30 -8.48 -23.02
C ASP A 20 -3.47 -6.99 -22.64
N TRP A 21 -3.59 -6.74 -21.33
CA TRP A 21 -3.80 -5.40 -20.80
C TRP A 21 -2.52 -4.60 -20.59
N ARG A 22 -1.37 -5.26 -20.60
CA ARG A 22 -0.07 -4.60 -20.39
C ARG A 22 0.20 -3.48 -21.39
N GLN A 23 -0.26 -3.66 -22.62
CA GLN A 23 -0.11 -2.65 -23.67
C GLN A 23 -0.79 -1.31 -23.34
N PHE A 24 -1.78 -1.30 -22.43
CA PHE A 24 -2.51 -0.09 -22.04
C PHE A 24 -1.99 0.50 -20.72
N GLN A 25 -0.99 -0.09 -20.10
CA GLN A 25 -0.54 0.26 -18.76
C GLN A 25 0.85 0.87 -18.77
N THR A 26 0.95 2.13 -18.36
CA THR A 26 2.19 2.78 -17.93
C THR A 26 2.23 2.83 -16.41
N SER A 27 3.38 3.19 -15.85
CA SER A 27 3.49 3.41 -14.38
C SER A 27 2.53 4.48 -13.90
N LYS A 28 2.29 5.52 -14.72
CA LYS A 28 1.32 6.57 -14.41
C LYS A 28 -0.10 6.02 -14.33
N ASP A 29 -0.51 5.22 -15.31
CA ASP A 29 -1.84 4.60 -15.32
C ASP A 29 -2.04 3.72 -14.07
N LEU A 30 -1.04 2.93 -13.70
CA LEU A 30 -1.09 2.07 -12.52
C LEU A 30 -1.15 2.89 -11.22
N ALA A 31 -0.42 3.99 -11.13
CA ALA A 31 -0.49 4.90 -9.98
C ALA A 31 -1.86 5.58 -9.88
N GLU A 32 -2.45 5.97 -11.02
CA GLU A 32 -3.82 6.52 -11.07
C GLU A 32 -4.84 5.48 -10.59
N ASP A 33 -4.72 4.23 -11.05
CA ASP A 33 -5.59 3.13 -10.63
C ASP A 33 -5.52 2.89 -9.12
N ILE A 34 -4.31 2.90 -8.53
CA ILE A 34 -4.13 2.78 -7.08
C ILE A 34 -4.86 3.92 -6.35
N SER A 35 -4.77 5.14 -6.86
CA SER A 35 -5.45 6.31 -6.28
C SER A 35 -6.98 6.17 -6.34
N VAL A 36 -7.52 5.72 -7.47
CA VAL A 36 -8.95 5.48 -7.64
C VAL A 36 -9.45 4.41 -6.66
N GLU A 37 -8.75 3.28 -6.59
CA GLU A 37 -9.13 2.18 -5.68
C GLU A 37 -9.01 2.59 -4.20
N ALA A 38 -8.01 3.37 -3.85
CA ALA A 38 -7.88 3.92 -2.50
C ALA A 38 -9.06 4.84 -2.15
N ASN A 39 -9.54 5.63 -3.11
CA ASN A 39 -10.73 6.46 -2.92
C ASN A 39 -12.02 5.63 -2.80
N GLU A 40 -12.15 4.53 -3.52
CA GLU A 40 -13.29 3.60 -3.37
C GLU A 40 -13.31 2.98 -1.97
N LEU A 41 -12.14 2.63 -1.43
CA LEU A 41 -12.03 2.21 -0.03
C LEU A 41 -12.47 3.33 0.92
N LEU A 42 -12.00 4.55 0.70
CA LEU A 42 -12.36 5.71 1.52
C LEU A 42 -13.88 5.99 1.50
N GLU A 43 -14.55 5.84 0.36
CA GLU A 43 -15.99 6.06 0.21
C GLU A 43 -16.83 5.26 1.19
N LEU A 44 -16.37 4.07 1.60
CA LEU A 44 -17.06 3.25 2.59
C LEU A 44 -17.14 3.89 3.97
N PHE A 45 -16.24 4.84 4.25
CA PHE A 45 -16.06 5.47 5.57
C PHE A 45 -16.42 6.95 5.61
N LEU A 46 -16.75 7.56 4.46
CA LEU A 46 -17.02 8.99 4.40
C LEU A 46 -18.28 9.39 5.20
N TRP A 47 -18.20 10.53 5.85
CA TRP A 47 -19.30 11.20 6.55
C TRP A 47 -19.88 10.46 7.76
N LYS A 48 -19.19 9.46 8.25
CA LYS A 48 -19.62 8.64 9.39
C LYS A 48 -18.56 8.62 10.48
N ASP A 49 -18.99 8.32 11.71
CA ASP A 49 -18.07 8.18 12.84
C ASP A 49 -17.20 6.93 12.69
N GLY A 50 -15.88 7.10 12.85
CA GLY A 50 -14.90 6.02 12.64
C GLY A 50 -15.07 4.86 13.62
N LYS A 51 -15.43 5.11 14.89
CA LYS A 51 -15.64 4.06 15.89
C LYS A 51 -16.90 3.26 15.62
N GLU A 52 -17.95 3.92 15.15
CA GLU A 52 -19.19 3.26 14.73
C GLU A 52 -18.95 2.37 13.50
N LEU A 53 -18.12 2.83 12.56
CA LEU A 53 -17.74 2.05 11.38
C LEU A 53 -16.89 0.84 11.74
N ASP A 54 -15.98 0.94 12.70
CA ASP A 54 -15.23 -0.20 13.21
C ASP A 54 -16.14 -1.24 13.83
N LYS A 55 -17.11 -0.81 14.63
CA LYS A 55 -18.13 -1.71 15.19
C LYS A 55 -18.94 -2.39 14.11
N LYS A 56 -19.39 -1.63 13.11
CA LYS A 56 -20.13 -2.16 11.95
C LYS A 56 -19.31 -3.20 11.19
N ALA A 57 -18.03 -2.93 10.96
CA ALA A 57 -17.14 -3.86 10.27
C ALA A 57 -17.00 -5.20 11.02
N ARG A 58 -17.05 -5.20 12.35
CA ARG A 58 -17.01 -6.42 13.17
C ARG A 58 -18.32 -7.19 13.17
N GLU A 59 -19.45 -6.51 13.04
CA GLU A 59 -20.79 -7.10 13.23
C GLU A 59 -21.51 -7.40 11.90
N ASP A 60 -21.17 -6.68 10.83
CA ASP A 60 -21.81 -6.79 9.51
C ASP A 60 -20.85 -7.42 8.50
N LYS A 61 -21.12 -8.66 8.15
CA LYS A 61 -20.28 -9.43 7.21
C LYS A 61 -20.27 -8.85 5.80
N GLU A 62 -21.37 -8.26 5.34
CA GLU A 62 -21.44 -7.61 4.02
C GLU A 62 -20.55 -6.36 3.97
N PHE A 63 -20.61 -5.55 5.02
CA PHE A 63 -19.77 -4.35 5.11
C PHE A 63 -18.29 -4.72 5.17
N LEU A 64 -17.94 -5.71 5.99
CA LEU A 64 -16.55 -6.21 6.06
C LEU A 64 -16.10 -6.76 4.70
N GLN A 65 -16.97 -7.45 3.96
CA GLN A 65 -16.60 -7.97 2.64
C GLN A 65 -16.32 -6.84 1.65
N LYS A 66 -17.07 -5.74 1.69
CA LYS A 66 -16.79 -4.55 0.87
C LYS A 66 -15.41 -3.98 1.20
N ILE A 67 -15.09 -3.85 2.49
CA ILE A 67 -13.75 -3.38 2.92
C ILE A 67 -12.65 -4.31 2.39
N LYS A 68 -12.83 -5.61 2.52
CA LYS A 68 -11.87 -6.60 2.01
C LYS A 68 -11.66 -6.46 0.50
N ASN A 69 -12.72 -6.31 -0.25
CA ASN A 69 -12.66 -6.18 -1.70
C ASN A 69 -11.89 -4.94 -2.13
N GLU A 70 -12.24 -3.78 -1.57
CA GLU A 70 -11.57 -2.51 -1.92
C GLU A 70 -10.11 -2.49 -1.46
N THR A 71 -9.81 -3.08 -0.30
CA THR A 71 -8.43 -3.23 0.17
C THR A 71 -7.63 -4.13 -0.77
N ALA A 72 -8.22 -5.23 -1.23
CA ALA A 72 -7.59 -6.14 -2.18
C ALA A 72 -7.33 -5.45 -3.54
N ASP A 73 -8.23 -4.60 -4.00
CA ASP A 73 -8.05 -3.83 -5.24
C ASP A 73 -6.88 -2.85 -5.15
N VAL A 74 -6.71 -2.18 -4.02
CA VAL A 74 -5.53 -1.34 -3.77
C VAL A 74 -4.25 -2.18 -3.81
N PHE A 75 -4.25 -3.33 -3.16
CA PHE A 75 -3.10 -4.23 -3.13
C PHE A 75 -2.78 -4.79 -4.52
N PHE A 76 -3.80 -5.13 -5.30
CA PHE A 76 -3.63 -5.54 -6.70
C PHE A 76 -2.86 -4.47 -7.50
N GLY A 77 -3.22 -3.21 -7.35
CA GLY A 77 -2.51 -2.09 -7.98
C GLY A 77 -1.04 -2.02 -7.56
N CYS A 78 -0.75 -2.24 -6.28
CA CYS A 78 0.63 -2.29 -5.76
C CYS A 78 1.44 -3.46 -6.35
N LEU A 79 0.83 -4.62 -6.47
CA LEU A 79 1.44 -5.79 -7.12
C LEU A 79 1.69 -5.52 -8.61
N ALA A 80 0.72 -4.91 -9.28
CA ALA A 80 0.81 -4.59 -10.71
C ALA A 80 1.96 -3.63 -11.02
N ILE A 81 2.12 -2.55 -10.23
CA ILE A 81 3.21 -1.59 -10.46
C ILE A 81 4.58 -2.21 -10.14
N SER A 82 4.67 -3.06 -9.12
CA SER A 82 5.92 -3.76 -8.81
C SER A 82 6.33 -4.71 -9.93
N ASP A 83 5.39 -5.42 -10.51
CA ASP A 83 5.64 -6.27 -11.68
C ASP A 83 6.01 -5.46 -12.91
N HIS A 84 5.28 -4.39 -13.20
CA HIS A 84 5.53 -3.53 -14.36
C HIS A 84 6.94 -2.91 -14.35
N LEU A 85 7.41 -2.47 -13.19
CA LEU A 85 8.73 -1.87 -13.01
C LEU A 85 9.81 -2.88 -12.58
N ASN A 86 9.44 -4.14 -12.43
CA ASN A 86 10.31 -5.25 -12.10
C ASN A 86 11.10 -5.05 -10.79
N PHE A 87 10.40 -4.75 -9.71
CA PHE A 87 10.98 -4.75 -8.37
C PHE A 87 10.20 -5.66 -7.41
N ASP A 88 10.88 -6.15 -6.38
CA ASP A 88 10.27 -6.96 -5.32
C ASP A 88 9.58 -6.08 -4.29
N LEU A 89 8.26 -6.16 -4.20
CA LEU A 89 7.46 -5.32 -3.29
C LEU A 89 7.73 -5.62 -1.82
N ASP A 90 8.03 -6.87 -1.49
CA ASP A 90 8.41 -7.27 -0.14
C ASP A 90 9.72 -6.60 0.31
N GLN A 91 10.73 -6.54 -0.56
CA GLN A 91 12.00 -5.87 -0.28
C GLN A 91 11.81 -4.35 -0.17
N ALA A 92 11.01 -3.77 -1.07
CA ALA A 92 10.66 -2.36 -1.00
C ALA A 92 9.95 -2.01 0.32
N PHE A 93 9.04 -2.86 0.77
CA PHE A 93 8.35 -2.70 2.04
C PHE A 93 9.31 -2.77 3.23
N LEU A 94 10.15 -3.79 3.30
CA LEU A 94 11.10 -3.98 4.40
C LEU A 94 12.10 -2.83 4.48
N SER A 95 12.62 -2.40 3.34
CA SER A 95 13.51 -1.25 3.24
C SER A 95 12.85 0.04 3.74
N LYS A 96 11.59 0.25 3.36
CA LYS A 96 10.80 1.40 3.83
C LYS A 96 10.56 1.34 5.33
N MET A 97 10.27 0.16 5.88
CA MET A 97 10.08 -0.02 7.32
C MET A 97 11.33 0.31 8.12
N GLU A 98 12.51 -0.09 7.64
CA GLU A 98 13.78 0.31 8.26
C GLU A 98 13.93 1.84 8.35
N GLN A 99 13.63 2.53 7.26
CA GLN A 99 13.68 3.99 7.23
C GLN A 99 12.65 4.60 8.18
N LEU A 100 11.43 4.06 8.21
CA LEU A 100 10.36 4.53 9.10
C LEU A 100 10.72 4.34 10.57
N GLU A 101 11.32 3.21 10.94
CA GLU A 101 11.78 2.95 12.31
C GLU A 101 12.81 3.97 12.79
N LYS A 102 13.71 4.39 11.90
CA LYS A 102 14.70 5.44 12.19
C LYS A 102 14.05 6.82 12.28
N ARG A 103 13.16 7.14 11.33
CA ARG A 103 12.48 8.44 11.27
C ARG A 103 11.49 8.64 12.42
N TYR A 104 10.79 7.58 12.81
CA TYR A 104 9.84 7.57 13.92
C TYR A 104 10.43 6.79 15.09
N ASN A 105 11.44 7.35 15.74
CA ASN A 105 12.07 6.73 16.91
C ASN A 105 11.02 6.50 18.01
N VAL A 106 10.92 5.28 18.52
CA VAL A 106 9.90 4.88 19.50
C VAL A 106 9.87 5.79 20.72
N GLN A 107 11.04 6.15 21.26
CA GLN A 107 11.13 6.98 22.44
C GLN A 107 10.61 8.41 22.23
N GLU A 108 10.72 8.91 21.01
CA GLU A 108 10.28 10.27 20.68
C GLU A 108 8.79 10.35 20.33
N VAL A 109 8.23 9.30 19.72
CA VAL A 109 6.90 9.36 19.11
C VAL A 109 5.84 8.51 19.81
N LYS A 110 6.23 7.61 20.72
CA LYS A 110 5.30 6.70 21.40
C LYS A 110 4.16 7.47 22.08
N GLY A 111 2.93 7.09 21.77
CA GLY A 111 1.73 7.74 22.30
C GLY A 111 1.41 9.10 21.71
N LYS A 112 2.14 9.53 20.69
CA LYS A 112 1.93 10.84 20.02
C LYS A 112 1.53 10.61 18.57
N SER A 113 0.53 11.35 18.10
CA SER A 113 0.13 11.37 16.69
C SER A 113 0.84 12.53 16.00
N ILE A 114 2.03 12.28 15.48
CA ILE A 114 2.83 13.29 14.77
C ILE A 114 3.25 12.76 13.42
N LYS A 115 3.46 13.67 12.47
CA LYS A 115 4.02 13.36 11.15
C LYS A 115 5.36 14.07 11.02
N ILE A 116 6.41 13.30 10.72
CA ILE A 116 7.74 13.80 10.44
C ILE A 116 7.91 13.83 8.92
N ASP A 117 8.22 15.00 8.36
CA ASP A 117 8.42 15.18 6.93
C ASP A 117 9.62 14.35 6.45
N GLU A 118 9.39 13.53 5.41
CA GLU A 118 10.41 12.60 4.91
C GLU A 118 11.58 13.32 4.25
N GLU A 119 11.31 14.31 3.42
CA GLU A 119 12.37 15.04 2.69
C GLU A 119 13.25 15.83 3.65
N GLU A 120 12.64 16.48 4.63
CA GLU A 120 13.37 17.20 5.66
C GLU A 120 14.19 16.25 6.51
N TRP A 121 13.63 15.11 6.90
CA TRP A 121 14.35 14.10 7.68
C TRP A 121 15.53 13.51 6.90
N LEU A 122 15.35 13.15 5.64
CA LEU A 122 16.40 12.63 4.77
C LEU A 122 17.52 13.66 4.57
N ARG A 123 17.15 14.93 4.42
CA ARG A 123 18.15 16.02 4.28
C ARG A 123 19.02 16.16 5.52
N LYS A 124 18.44 15.99 6.72
CA LYS A 124 19.15 16.08 8.00
C LYS A 124 19.96 14.81 8.32
N ASN A 125 19.61 13.68 7.72
CA ASN A 125 20.15 12.35 8.02
C ASN A 125 20.65 11.66 6.75
N LYS A 126 21.55 12.33 6.00
CA LYS A 126 22.03 11.85 4.70
C LYS A 126 22.62 10.44 4.73
N ASP A 127 23.20 10.03 5.86
CA ASP A 127 23.80 8.71 6.06
C ASP A 127 22.73 7.60 6.28
N ASN A 128 21.47 8.00 6.49
CA ASN A 128 20.33 7.11 6.67
C ASN A 128 19.41 7.08 5.44
N SER A 129 19.84 7.65 4.31
CA SER A 129 19.15 7.50 3.03
C SER A 129 19.22 6.06 2.57
N TYR A 130 18.26 5.67 1.73
CA TYR A 130 18.26 4.33 1.14
C TYR A 130 19.60 4.05 0.47
N GLU A 131 20.25 2.96 0.83
CA GLU A 131 21.30 2.40 0.00
C GLU A 131 20.59 1.82 -1.24
N HIS A 132 20.82 2.45 -2.36
CA HIS A 132 20.40 1.92 -3.64
C HIS A 132 21.34 0.77 -3.99
N GLU A 133 20.88 -0.45 -3.85
CA GLU A 133 21.48 -1.58 -4.54
C GLU A 133 20.98 -1.64 -5.98
#